data_a97bbb1aab3578b5d6d4dee72d2dd0d9
#
_entry.id   a97bbb1aab3578b5d6d4dee72d2dd0d9
#
_cell.length_a   1.000
_cell.length_b   1.000
_cell.length_c   1.000
_cell.angle_alpha   90.00
_cell.angle_beta   90.00
_cell.angle_gamma   90.00
#
_symmetry.space_group_name_H-M   'P 1'
#
loop_
_entity.id
_entity.type
_entity.pdbx_description
1 polymer ?
#
loop_
_entity_poly.entity_id
_entity_poly.type
_entity_poly.pdbx_seq_one_letter_code
_entity_poly.pdbx_strand_id
1 'polypeptide(L)'
;MSDTIRKEQLFLQRLQSLVADARKKGNTVSEEEIEANFRDLDLSSDQMDQVRAYLSTQKIGVGEPLQYEDVITEEEHDYMEDYEAMIAALPVPSDGVLHALKLSAMAGDRDAQSGLTEAMLPKVIDIARLYAGQGVLMEDLIGGGNEALALGVTLLGPLEKAEEVEGFLGRRIMDAMEDMIAANMDERAGDRAVEDKVNRVAEKAAELAGELLRKVTPRELAAEGELTLEEILEAVRFSGNKIEDLDTEQGSGEMS
;
A
#
# COMPACT_ATOMS: atom_id res chain seq x y z
N MET A 1 3.39 -30.15 -22.67
CA MET A 1 2.94 -28.74 -22.63
C MET A 1 2.08 -28.42 -21.41
N SER A 2 1.08 -29.23 -21.04
CA SER A 2 0.24 -28.95 -19.85
C SER A 2 0.97 -28.86 -18.49
N ASP A 3 2.02 -29.64 -18.29
CA ASP A 3 2.74 -29.71 -16.99
C ASP A 3 3.62 -28.47 -16.74
N THR A 4 4.21 -27.91 -17.79
CA THR A 4 5.03 -26.71 -17.71
C THR A 4 4.18 -25.47 -17.41
N ILE A 5 3.05 -25.32 -18.11
CA ILE A 5 2.10 -24.22 -17.91
C ILE A 5 1.53 -24.25 -16.47
N ARG A 6 1.23 -25.45 -15.97
CA ARG A 6 0.72 -25.62 -14.60
C ARG A 6 1.76 -25.26 -13.54
N LYS A 7 3.05 -25.56 -13.78
CA LYS A 7 4.15 -25.18 -12.88
C LYS A 7 4.39 -23.68 -12.89
N GLU A 8 4.31 -23.03 -14.05
CA GLU A 8 4.45 -21.58 -14.18
C GLU A 8 3.30 -20.83 -13.45
N GLN A 9 2.07 -21.27 -13.62
CA GLN A 9 0.92 -20.71 -12.91
C GLN A 9 1.06 -20.88 -11.40
N LEU A 10 1.47 -22.06 -10.93
CA LEU A 10 1.69 -22.31 -9.52
C LEU A 10 2.82 -21.45 -8.94
N PHE A 11 3.90 -21.25 -9.72
CA PHE A 11 5.00 -20.36 -9.34
C PHE A 11 4.53 -18.92 -9.15
N LEU A 12 3.79 -18.38 -10.13
CA LEU A 12 3.27 -17.01 -10.06
C LEU A 12 2.30 -16.83 -8.87
N GLN A 13 1.41 -17.78 -8.65
CA GLN A 13 0.48 -17.74 -7.53
C GLN A 13 1.22 -17.73 -6.19
N ARG A 14 2.26 -18.57 -6.02
CA ARG A 14 3.06 -18.61 -4.80
C ARG A 14 3.87 -17.35 -4.60
N LEU A 15 4.43 -16.80 -5.67
CA LEU A 15 5.17 -15.55 -5.63
C LEU A 15 4.28 -14.38 -5.18
N GLN A 16 3.06 -14.29 -5.72
CA GLN A 16 2.08 -13.29 -5.30
C GLN A 16 1.65 -13.47 -3.83
N SER A 17 1.42 -14.72 -3.40
CA SER A 17 1.09 -15.01 -2.00
C SER A 17 2.23 -14.62 -1.06
N LEU A 18 3.48 -14.92 -1.42
CA LEU A 18 4.66 -14.57 -0.64
C LEU A 18 4.82 -13.05 -0.48
N VAL A 19 4.61 -12.30 -1.56
CA VAL A 19 4.61 -10.82 -1.54
C VAL A 19 3.50 -10.27 -0.64
N ALA A 20 2.28 -10.81 -0.75
CA ALA A 20 1.16 -10.39 0.07
C ALA A 20 1.38 -10.66 1.57
N ASP A 21 1.99 -11.80 1.90
CA ASP A 21 2.29 -12.17 3.29
C ASP A 21 3.48 -11.36 3.86
N ALA A 22 4.49 -11.07 3.03
CA ALA A 22 5.61 -10.20 3.42
C ALA A 22 5.13 -8.78 3.75
N ARG A 23 4.19 -8.23 2.97
CA ARG A 23 3.61 -6.90 3.22
C ARG A 23 2.89 -6.82 4.57
N LYS A 24 2.18 -7.89 4.97
CA LYS A 24 1.54 -7.98 6.31
C LYS A 24 2.54 -8.06 7.46
N LYS A 25 3.79 -8.46 7.17
CA LYS A 25 4.88 -8.63 8.14
C LYS A 25 5.89 -7.47 8.14
N GLY A 26 5.53 -6.32 7.59
CA GLY A 26 6.41 -5.16 7.54
C GLY A 26 7.46 -5.22 6.42
N ASN A 27 7.07 -5.74 5.25
CA ASN A 27 7.90 -5.87 4.04
C ASN A 27 9.18 -6.72 4.25
N THR A 28 9.09 -7.78 5.04
CA THR A 28 10.20 -8.72 5.26
C THR A 28 9.77 -10.15 5.03
N VAL A 29 10.70 -10.98 4.56
CA VAL A 29 10.54 -12.42 4.40
C VAL A 29 11.86 -13.11 4.75
N SER A 30 11.82 -14.22 5.47
CA SER A 30 13.03 -14.97 5.75
C SER A 30 13.44 -15.88 4.60
N GLU A 31 14.72 -16.24 4.53
CA GLU A 31 15.20 -17.23 3.53
C GLU A 31 14.47 -18.57 3.68
N GLU A 32 14.18 -19.00 4.92
CA GLU A 32 13.45 -20.23 5.16
C GLU A 32 12.01 -20.16 4.64
N GLU A 33 11.36 -18.99 4.72
CA GLU A 33 10.02 -18.79 4.15
C GLU A 33 10.03 -18.86 2.63
N ILE A 34 11.05 -18.28 1.98
CA ILE A 34 11.23 -18.35 0.52
C ILE A 34 11.44 -19.82 0.12
N GLU A 35 12.40 -20.52 0.74
CA GLU A 35 12.68 -21.93 0.45
C GLU A 35 11.47 -22.82 0.68
N ALA A 36 10.73 -22.62 1.79
CA ALA A 36 9.53 -23.38 2.10
C ALA A 36 8.42 -23.19 1.07
N ASN A 37 8.26 -21.95 0.59
CA ASN A 37 7.21 -21.59 -0.38
C ASN A 37 7.44 -22.25 -1.74
N PHE A 38 8.69 -22.40 -2.17
CA PHE A 38 9.04 -22.93 -3.50
C PHE A 38 9.63 -24.36 -3.49
N ARG A 39 9.67 -25.02 -2.33
CA ARG A 39 10.30 -26.36 -2.16
C ARG A 39 9.82 -27.40 -3.17
N ASP A 40 8.53 -27.42 -3.49
CA ASP A 40 7.93 -28.43 -4.35
C ASP A 40 8.14 -28.13 -5.86
N LEU A 41 8.69 -26.99 -6.20
CA LEU A 41 8.90 -26.57 -7.59
C LEU A 41 10.31 -26.89 -8.11
N ASP A 42 11.21 -27.36 -7.22
CA ASP A 42 12.59 -27.72 -7.53
C ASP A 42 13.32 -26.60 -8.35
N LEU A 43 13.21 -25.35 -7.86
CA LEU A 43 13.83 -24.20 -8.54
C LEU A 43 15.37 -24.31 -8.49
N SER A 44 16.00 -23.94 -9.59
CA SER A 44 17.47 -23.82 -9.64
C SER A 44 17.94 -22.63 -8.78
N SER A 45 19.25 -22.58 -8.46
CA SER A 45 19.85 -21.44 -7.75
C SER A 45 19.58 -20.13 -8.47
N ASP A 46 19.75 -20.08 -9.80
CA ASP A 46 19.51 -18.89 -10.62
C ASP A 46 18.04 -18.42 -10.55
N GLN A 47 17.10 -19.36 -10.50
CA GLN A 47 15.67 -19.03 -10.35
C GLN A 47 15.35 -18.51 -8.94
N MET A 48 15.98 -19.04 -7.90
CA MET A 48 15.85 -18.52 -6.53
C MET A 48 16.46 -17.12 -6.43
N ASP A 49 17.57 -16.84 -7.12
CA ASP A 49 18.15 -15.50 -7.17
C ASP A 49 17.24 -14.51 -7.92
N GLN A 50 16.53 -14.95 -8.95
CA GLN A 50 15.50 -14.15 -9.61
C GLN A 50 14.31 -13.85 -8.68
N VAL A 51 13.89 -14.80 -7.84
CA VAL A 51 12.86 -14.56 -6.80
C VAL A 51 13.34 -13.49 -5.82
N ARG A 52 14.58 -13.58 -5.32
CA ARG A 52 15.14 -12.56 -4.41
C ARG A 52 15.22 -11.18 -5.08
N ALA A 53 15.71 -11.13 -6.33
CA ALA A 53 15.76 -9.89 -7.10
C ALA A 53 14.35 -9.29 -7.29
N TYR A 54 13.36 -10.14 -7.60
CA TYR A 54 11.97 -9.68 -7.71
C TYR A 54 11.43 -9.13 -6.37
N LEU A 55 11.68 -9.82 -5.25
CA LEU A 55 11.28 -9.33 -3.91
C LEU A 55 11.90 -7.97 -3.60
N SER A 56 13.17 -7.78 -3.93
CA SER A 56 13.84 -6.48 -3.80
C SER A 56 13.17 -5.39 -4.65
N THR A 57 12.77 -5.69 -5.91
CA THR A 57 12.01 -4.72 -6.73
C THR A 57 10.63 -4.40 -6.16
N GLN A 58 10.06 -5.31 -5.36
CA GLN A 58 8.81 -5.11 -4.64
C GLN A 58 9.00 -4.41 -3.27
N LYS A 59 10.21 -3.92 -2.98
CA LYS A 59 10.58 -3.30 -1.70
C LYS A 59 10.39 -4.24 -0.50
N ILE A 60 10.73 -5.52 -0.67
CA ILE A 60 10.66 -6.55 0.37
C ILE A 60 12.09 -7.00 0.69
N GLY A 61 12.48 -6.85 1.95
CA GLY A 61 13.77 -7.32 2.46
C GLY A 61 13.78 -8.83 2.69
N VAL A 62 14.91 -9.47 2.35
CA VAL A 62 15.13 -10.90 2.57
C VAL A 62 16.08 -11.09 3.76
N GLY A 63 15.58 -11.70 4.83
CA GLY A 63 16.31 -11.89 6.09
C GLY A 63 16.29 -10.66 6.98
N GLU A 64 16.63 -9.49 6.45
CA GLU A 64 16.63 -8.22 7.16
C GLU A 64 15.72 -7.20 6.45
N PRO A 65 15.11 -6.25 7.19
CA PRO A 65 14.38 -5.14 6.58
C PRO A 65 15.30 -4.34 5.67
N LEU A 66 14.78 -3.88 4.54
CA LEU A 66 15.50 -2.92 3.70
C LEU A 66 15.73 -1.61 4.48
N GLN A 67 16.88 -0.98 4.23
CA GLN A 67 17.16 0.33 4.81
C GLN A 67 16.20 1.36 4.19
N TYR A 68 15.94 2.44 4.94
CA TYR A 68 15.07 3.51 4.50
C TYR A 68 15.45 4.05 3.11
N GLU A 69 16.73 4.26 2.87
CA GLU A 69 17.29 4.78 1.63
C GLU A 69 17.07 3.85 0.43
N ASP A 70 16.93 2.52 0.67
CA ASP A 70 16.72 1.53 -0.38
C ASP A 70 15.26 1.44 -0.82
N VAL A 71 14.32 1.93 0.01
CA VAL A 71 12.88 1.77 -0.24
C VAL A 71 12.20 3.03 -0.78
N ILE A 72 12.78 4.20 -0.56
CA ILE A 72 12.25 5.47 -1.08
C ILE A 72 12.67 5.70 -2.54
N THR A 73 11.90 6.52 -3.24
CA THR A 73 12.24 7.01 -4.59
C THR A 73 13.16 8.23 -4.51
N GLU A 74 13.75 8.62 -5.64
CA GLU A 74 14.56 9.84 -5.73
C GLU A 74 13.73 11.09 -5.40
N GLU A 75 12.48 11.15 -5.85
CA GLU A 75 11.55 12.24 -5.58
C GLU A 75 11.20 12.32 -4.07
N GLU A 76 10.97 11.19 -3.42
CA GLU A 76 10.75 11.12 -1.98
C GLU A 76 12.01 11.52 -1.20
N HIS A 77 13.21 11.17 -1.69
CA HIS A 77 14.46 11.57 -1.08
C HIS A 77 14.63 13.10 -1.11
N ASP A 78 14.41 13.74 -2.27
CA ASP A 78 14.50 15.20 -2.42
C ASP A 78 13.48 15.91 -1.51
N TYR A 79 12.24 15.41 -1.44
CA TYR A 79 11.22 15.93 -0.52
C TYR A 79 11.69 15.86 0.94
N MET A 80 12.24 14.71 1.34
CA MET A 80 12.69 14.51 2.72
C MET A 80 13.88 15.40 3.07
N GLU A 81 14.83 15.61 2.15
CA GLU A 81 15.98 16.51 2.35
C GLU A 81 15.50 17.94 2.58
N ASP A 82 14.59 18.44 1.74
CA ASP A 82 14.00 19.78 1.86
C ASP A 82 13.20 19.92 3.17
N TYR A 83 12.39 18.93 3.51
CA TYR A 83 11.57 18.95 4.72
C TYR A 83 12.44 18.91 5.99
N GLU A 84 13.46 18.05 6.04
CA GLU A 84 14.40 17.97 7.15
C GLU A 84 15.20 19.26 7.33
N ALA A 85 15.63 19.88 6.23
CA ALA A 85 16.30 21.18 6.26
C ALA A 85 15.41 22.28 6.85
N MET A 86 14.12 22.27 6.50
CA MET A 86 13.14 23.20 7.06
C MET A 86 12.93 22.98 8.56
N ILE A 87 12.81 21.72 9.01
CA ILE A 87 12.65 21.38 10.42
C ILE A 87 13.92 21.71 11.22
N ALA A 88 15.11 21.45 10.66
CA ALA A 88 16.38 21.75 11.30
C ALA A 88 16.61 23.26 11.53
N ALA A 89 15.91 24.13 10.79
CA ALA A 89 15.94 25.57 11.00
C ALA A 89 15.08 26.05 12.18
N LEU A 90 14.20 25.18 12.72
CA LEU A 90 13.38 25.51 13.89
C LEU A 90 14.22 25.52 15.17
N PRO A 91 13.87 26.37 16.15
CA PRO A 91 14.58 26.41 17.41
C PRO A 91 14.36 25.13 18.22
N VAL A 92 15.42 24.47 18.62
CA VAL A 92 15.36 23.29 19.49
C VAL A 92 15.20 23.74 20.95
N PRO A 93 14.08 23.46 21.62
CA PRO A 93 13.89 23.84 23.01
C PRO A 93 14.82 23.02 23.92
N SER A 94 15.34 23.65 25.00
CA SER A 94 16.00 22.88 26.04
C SER A 94 15.03 21.96 26.78
N ASP A 95 15.55 20.93 27.48
CA ASP A 95 14.70 19.98 28.24
C ASP A 95 13.75 20.67 29.21
N GLY A 96 14.23 21.71 29.88
CA GLY A 96 13.38 22.49 30.81
C GLY A 96 12.25 23.26 30.09
N VAL A 97 12.54 23.82 28.92
CA VAL A 97 11.55 24.51 28.09
C VAL A 97 10.54 23.50 27.52
N LEU A 98 11.01 22.36 27.02
CA LEU A 98 10.15 21.30 26.52
C LEU A 98 9.22 20.75 27.61
N HIS A 99 9.72 20.55 28.82
CA HIS A 99 8.91 20.13 29.95
C HIS A 99 7.84 21.18 30.31
N ALA A 100 8.18 22.47 30.31
CA ALA A 100 7.22 23.55 30.55
C ALA A 100 6.17 23.62 29.43
N LEU A 101 6.55 23.47 28.17
CA LEU A 101 5.61 23.39 27.03
C LEU A 101 4.62 22.24 27.20
N LYS A 102 5.08 21.05 27.58
CA LYS A 102 4.20 19.88 27.84
C LYS A 102 3.16 20.20 28.91
N LEU A 103 3.58 20.74 30.06
CA LEU A 103 2.66 21.07 31.15
C LEU A 103 1.65 22.15 30.74
N SER A 104 2.09 23.19 30.04
CA SER A 104 1.20 24.28 29.60
C SER A 104 0.25 23.80 28.50
N ALA A 105 0.72 22.96 27.56
CA ALA A 105 -0.13 22.35 26.52
C ALA A 105 -1.20 21.43 27.11
N MET A 106 -0.85 20.63 28.14
CA MET A 106 -1.83 19.83 28.91
C MET A 106 -2.87 20.70 29.61
N ALA A 107 -2.50 21.91 30.04
CA ALA A 107 -3.45 22.88 30.60
C ALA A 107 -4.30 23.61 29.55
N GLY A 108 -4.10 23.34 28.26
CA GLY A 108 -4.89 23.89 27.16
C GLY A 108 -4.36 25.24 26.63
N ASP A 109 -3.14 25.63 26.98
CA ASP A 109 -2.49 26.84 26.46
C ASP A 109 -2.16 26.63 24.97
N ARG A 110 -2.71 27.49 24.10
CA ARG A 110 -2.57 27.34 22.63
C ARG A 110 -1.17 27.66 22.13
N ASP A 111 -0.48 28.62 22.74
CA ASP A 111 0.87 28.98 22.33
C ASP A 111 1.85 27.85 22.71
N ALA A 112 1.66 27.25 23.89
CA ALA A 112 2.39 26.07 24.30
C ALA A 112 2.07 24.84 23.44
N GLN A 113 0.83 24.65 23.02
CA GLN A 113 0.43 23.61 22.07
C GLN A 113 1.15 23.78 20.72
N SER A 114 1.22 24.99 20.19
CA SER A 114 1.96 25.29 18.94
C SER A 114 3.44 25.02 19.09
N GLY A 115 4.07 25.52 20.16
CA GLY A 115 5.49 25.29 20.42
C GLY A 115 5.83 23.81 20.65
N LEU A 116 4.94 23.06 21.29
CA LEU A 116 5.10 21.61 21.46
C LEU A 116 4.97 20.87 20.13
N THR A 117 4.03 21.27 19.26
CA THR A 117 3.89 20.72 17.91
C THR A 117 5.20 20.91 17.14
N GLU A 118 5.73 22.13 17.08
CA GLU A 118 7.01 22.40 16.41
C GLU A 118 8.16 21.55 16.96
N ALA A 119 8.26 21.44 18.29
CA ALA A 119 9.30 20.64 18.97
C ALA A 119 9.18 19.13 18.68
N MET A 120 8.00 18.64 18.29
CA MET A 120 7.75 17.23 18.02
C MET A 120 7.81 16.85 16.53
N LEU A 121 7.94 17.81 15.61
CA LEU A 121 8.07 17.53 14.17
C LEU A 121 9.21 16.57 13.81
N PRO A 122 10.42 16.65 14.42
CA PRO A 122 11.46 15.66 14.15
C PRO A 122 11.02 14.24 14.48
N LYS A 123 10.16 14.05 15.47
CA LYS A 123 9.62 12.75 15.86
C LYS A 123 8.70 12.16 14.80
N VAL A 124 7.97 13.02 14.07
CA VAL A 124 7.14 12.57 12.92
C VAL A 124 8.02 11.98 11.84
N ILE A 125 9.16 12.62 11.52
CA ILE A 125 10.14 12.11 10.55
C ILE A 125 10.67 10.74 10.98
N ASP A 126 11.13 10.61 12.23
CA ASP A 126 11.66 9.36 12.77
C ASP A 126 10.66 8.21 12.66
N ILE A 127 9.39 8.50 12.95
CA ILE A 127 8.30 7.51 12.86
C ILE A 127 8.00 7.19 11.40
N ALA A 128 7.86 8.19 10.51
CA ALA A 128 7.56 7.99 9.10
C ALA A 128 8.59 7.09 8.40
N ARG A 129 9.88 7.22 8.75
CA ARG A 129 10.95 6.35 8.24
C ARG A 129 10.71 4.87 8.54
N LEU A 130 10.06 4.52 9.65
CA LEU A 130 9.73 3.14 10.00
C LEU A 130 8.67 2.53 9.06
N TYR A 131 7.88 3.37 8.42
CA TYR A 131 6.81 2.98 7.52
C TYR A 131 7.14 3.19 6.03
N ALA A 132 8.36 3.62 5.71
CA ALA A 132 8.80 3.82 4.33
C ALA A 132 8.64 2.55 3.48
N GLY A 133 8.29 2.71 2.21
CA GLY A 133 8.15 1.61 1.25
C GLY A 133 6.92 0.72 1.43
N GLN A 134 6.01 1.05 2.35
CA GLN A 134 4.78 0.27 2.59
C GLN A 134 3.60 0.69 1.68
N GLY A 135 3.90 1.42 0.62
CA GLY A 135 2.94 1.74 -0.45
C GLY A 135 2.30 3.12 -0.34
N VAL A 136 2.52 3.83 0.75
CA VAL A 136 2.17 5.25 0.93
C VAL A 136 3.44 6.07 0.73
N LEU A 137 3.35 7.21 0.05
CA LEU A 137 4.48 8.10 -0.19
C LEU A 137 4.92 8.77 1.12
N MET A 138 6.22 9.08 1.23
CA MET A 138 6.77 9.74 2.41
C MET A 138 6.12 11.09 2.71
N GLU A 139 5.79 11.87 1.68
CA GLU A 139 5.07 13.16 1.84
C GLU A 139 3.69 12.99 2.48
N ASP A 140 2.97 11.93 2.09
CA ASP A 140 1.64 11.61 2.65
C ASP A 140 1.76 11.13 4.11
N LEU A 141 2.74 10.24 4.39
CA LEU A 141 3.02 9.78 5.77
C LEU A 141 3.37 10.94 6.69
N ILE A 142 4.24 11.85 6.25
CA ILE A 142 4.61 13.06 6.99
C ILE A 142 3.39 13.97 7.18
N GLY A 143 2.59 14.18 6.12
CA GLY A 143 1.37 14.98 6.17
C GLY A 143 0.37 14.45 7.20
N GLY A 144 0.04 13.16 7.12
CA GLY A 144 -0.85 12.48 8.06
C GLY A 144 -0.30 12.47 9.50
N GLY A 145 1.00 12.23 9.65
CA GLY A 145 1.67 12.30 10.95
C GLY A 145 1.63 13.70 11.58
N ASN A 146 1.84 14.75 10.78
CA ASN A 146 1.72 16.14 11.24
C ASN A 146 0.28 16.49 11.66
N GLU A 147 -0.71 16.04 10.91
CA GLU A 147 -2.12 16.20 11.27
C GLU A 147 -2.43 15.49 12.59
N ALA A 148 -2.02 14.24 12.73
CA ALA A 148 -2.20 13.46 13.95
C ALA A 148 -1.51 14.09 15.16
N LEU A 149 -0.30 14.65 14.97
CA LEU A 149 0.43 15.40 15.98
C LEU A 149 -0.34 16.65 16.40
N ALA A 150 -0.76 17.48 15.45
CA ALA A 150 -1.47 18.73 15.71
C ALA A 150 -2.79 18.48 16.45
N LEU A 151 -3.55 17.46 16.04
CA LEU A 151 -4.76 17.03 16.76
C LEU A 151 -4.42 16.45 18.13
N GLY A 152 -3.40 15.61 18.23
CA GLY A 152 -2.96 14.97 19.47
C GLY A 152 -2.60 15.97 20.56
N VAL A 153 -1.92 17.06 20.21
CA VAL A 153 -1.54 18.11 21.16
C VAL A 153 -2.76 18.79 21.79
N THR A 154 -3.88 18.88 21.08
CA THR A 154 -5.13 19.42 21.65
C THR A 154 -5.84 18.47 22.64
N LEU A 155 -5.44 17.20 22.65
CA LEU A 155 -6.05 16.13 23.45
C LEU A 155 -5.25 15.73 24.69
N LEU A 156 -4.26 16.53 25.10
CA LEU A 156 -3.38 16.22 26.22
C LEU A 156 -4.02 16.37 27.61
N GLY A 157 -5.16 17.05 27.72
CA GLY A 157 -5.80 17.36 28.99
C GLY A 157 -6.06 16.19 29.95
N PRO A 158 -6.38 14.96 29.48
CA PRO A 158 -6.56 13.79 30.33
C PRO A 158 -5.28 13.18 30.90
N LEU A 159 -4.10 13.55 30.40
CA LEU A 159 -2.82 13.02 30.89
C LEU A 159 -2.48 13.60 32.27
N GLU A 160 -1.91 12.78 33.14
CA GLU A 160 -1.55 13.18 34.48
C GLU A 160 -0.12 13.73 34.57
N LYS A 161 0.79 13.29 33.69
CA LYS A 161 2.22 13.59 33.75
C LYS A 161 2.78 14.04 32.42
N ALA A 162 3.69 14.99 32.43
CA ALA A 162 4.39 15.48 31.24
C ALA A 162 5.22 14.39 30.53
N GLU A 163 5.68 13.38 31.26
CA GLU A 163 6.45 12.25 30.75
C GLU A 163 5.61 11.35 29.83
N GLU A 164 4.30 11.36 29.96
CA GLU A 164 3.37 10.57 29.16
C GLU A 164 3.12 11.19 27.78
N VAL A 165 3.37 12.49 27.62
CA VAL A 165 3.01 13.28 26.43
C VAL A 165 3.68 12.75 25.18
N GLU A 166 4.99 12.51 25.19
CA GLU A 166 5.70 12.03 24.01
C GLU A 166 5.23 10.63 23.56
N GLY A 167 4.99 9.74 24.55
CA GLY A 167 4.47 8.41 24.27
C GLY A 167 3.05 8.44 23.69
N PHE A 168 2.21 9.35 24.22
CA PHE A 168 0.85 9.55 23.72
C PHE A 168 0.87 10.09 22.27
N LEU A 169 1.63 11.17 22.01
CA LEU A 169 1.72 11.77 20.68
C LEU A 169 2.35 10.81 19.68
N GLY A 170 3.44 10.13 20.06
CA GLY A 170 4.10 9.15 19.20
C GLY A 170 3.15 8.02 18.78
N ARG A 171 2.33 7.52 19.69
CA ARG A 171 1.34 6.47 19.38
C ARG A 171 0.29 6.98 18.40
N ARG A 172 -0.23 8.20 18.58
CA ARG A 172 -1.21 8.77 17.66
C ARG A 172 -0.65 9.00 16.25
N ILE A 173 0.63 9.38 16.15
CA ILE A 173 1.32 9.50 14.86
C ILE A 173 1.43 8.12 14.19
N MET A 174 1.85 7.10 14.95
CA MET A 174 1.94 5.73 14.45
C MET A 174 0.59 5.19 13.99
N ASP A 175 -0.45 5.31 14.83
CA ASP A 175 -1.82 4.87 14.51
C ASP A 175 -2.31 5.50 13.20
N ALA A 176 -2.08 6.82 13.02
CA ALA A 176 -2.50 7.52 11.79
C ALA A 176 -1.75 7.00 10.54
N MET A 177 -0.45 6.75 10.64
CA MET A 177 0.33 6.19 9.52
C MET A 177 -0.07 4.75 9.20
N GLU A 178 -0.34 3.93 10.22
CA GLU A 178 -0.84 2.55 10.07
C GLU A 178 -2.22 2.54 9.40
N ASP A 179 -3.13 3.43 9.81
CA ASP A 179 -4.45 3.58 9.18
C ASP A 179 -4.33 3.98 7.70
N MET A 180 -3.43 4.90 7.36
CA MET A 180 -3.19 5.29 5.95
C MET A 180 -2.66 4.13 5.12
N ILE A 181 -1.74 3.35 5.67
CA ILE A 181 -1.18 2.17 4.98
C ILE A 181 -2.28 1.12 4.79
N ALA A 182 -3.08 0.85 5.82
CA ALA A 182 -4.19 -0.10 5.73
C ALA A 182 -5.21 0.34 4.68
N ALA A 183 -5.62 1.61 4.65
CA ALA A 183 -6.53 2.16 3.65
C ALA A 183 -5.98 2.03 2.22
N ASN A 184 -4.68 2.33 2.02
CA ASN A 184 -4.03 2.17 0.72
C ASN A 184 -3.94 0.71 0.27
N MET A 185 -3.72 -0.22 1.20
CA MET A 185 -3.73 -1.66 0.91
C MET A 185 -5.11 -2.15 0.48
N ASP A 186 -6.17 -1.69 1.15
CA ASP A 186 -7.56 -2.04 0.83
C ASP A 186 -7.97 -1.48 -0.54
N GLU A 187 -7.61 -0.23 -0.85
CA GLU A 187 -7.85 0.40 -2.15
C GLU A 187 -7.16 -0.39 -3.27
N ARG A 188 -5.88 -0.71 -3.13
CA ARG A 188 -5.12 -1.51 -4.11
C ARG A 188 -5.66 -2.93 -4.26
N ALA A 189 -6.18 -3.53 -3.20
CA ALA A 189 -6.82 -4.84 -3.28
C ALA A 189 -8.14 -4.75 -4.08
N GLY A 190 -8.92 -3.68 -3.89
CA GLY A 190 -10.10 -3.37 -4.66
C GLY A 190 -9.78 -3.17 -6.15
N ASP A 191 -8.79 -2.35 -6.46
CA ASP A 191 -8.36 -2.09 -7.84
C ASP A 191 -7.91 -3.36 -8.56
N ARG A 192 -7.12 -4.21 -7.90
CA ARG A 192 -6.71 -5.52 -8.46
C ARG A 192 -7.90 -6.43 -8.72
N ALA A 193 -8.86 -6.50 -7.81
CA ALA A 193 -10.06 -7.33 -7.99
C ALA A 193 -10.88 -6.86 -9.21
N VAL A 194 -10.93 -5.55 -9.46
CA VAL A 194 -11.56 -4.98 -10.66
C VAL A 194 -10.76 -5.31 -11.91
N GLU A 195 -9.43 -5.14 -11.88
CA GLU A 195 -8.53 -5.48 -12.99
C GLU A 195 -8.62 -6.97 -13.35
N ASP A 196 -8.56 -7.86 -12.36
CA ASP A 196 -8.70 -9.31 -12.56
C ASP A 196 -10.06 -9.67 -13.18
N LYS A 197 -11.14 -9.00 -12.74
CA LYS A 197 -12.48 -9.18 -13.32
C LYS A 197 -12.52 -8.75 -14.79
N VAL A 198 -11.95 -7.58 -15.11
CA VAL A 198 -11.90 -7.07 -16.49
C VAL A 198 -11.06 -8.00 -17.38
N ASN A 199 -9.90 -8.43 -16.91
CA ASN A 199 -9.01 -9.34 -17.65
C ASN A 199 -9.69 -10.69 -17.91
N ARG A 200 -10.36 -11.26 -16.91
CA ARG A 200 -11.10 -12.53 -17.06
C ARG A 200 -12.21 -12.43 -18.10
N VAL A 201 -12.95 -11.32 -18.11
CA VAL A 201 -14.01 -11.08 -19.12
C VAL A 201 -13.39 -10.90 -20.50
N ALA A 202 -12.27 -10.17 -20.61
CA ALA A 202 -11.57 -9.95 -21.88
C ALA A 202 -11.01 -11.26 -22.46
N GLU A 203 -10.38 -12.12 -21.64
CA GLU A 203 -9.89 -13.43 -22.05
C GLU A 203 -11.01 -14.32 -22.58
N LYS A 204 -12.13 -14.40 -21.86
CA LYS A 204 -13.27 -15.21 -22.27
C LYS A 204 -13.98 -14.66 -23.51
N ALA A 205 -14.04 -13.34 -23.65
CA ALA A 205 -14.55 -12.71 -24.86
C ALA A 205 -13.67 -13.01 -26.08
N ALA A 206 -12.35 -12.96 -25.93
CA ALA A 206 -11.39 -13.29 -26.99
C ALA A 206 -11.47 -14.77 -27.40
N GLU A 207 -11.56 -15.70 -26.42
CA GLU A 207 -11.75 -17.13 -26.69
C GLU A 207 -13.00 -17.37 -27.54
N LEU A 208 -14.15 -16.88 -27.10
CA LEU A 208 -15.44 -17.09 -27.81
C LEU A 208 -15.49 -16.34 -29.15
N ALA A 209 -14.93 -15.13 -29.24
CA ALA A 209 -14.83 -14.37 -30.49
C ALA A 209 -13.95 -15.08 -31.52
N GLY A 210 -12.85 -15.74 -31.08
CA GLY A 210 -12.01 -16.57 -31.92
C GLY A 210 -12.74 -17.78 -32.49
N GLU A 211 -13.60 -18.43 -31.71
CA GLU A 211 -14.41 -19.55 -32.15
C GLU A 211 -15.51 -19.11 -33.14
N LEU A 212 -16.17 -17.98 -32.87
CA LEU A 212 -17.27 -17.46 -33.70
C LEU A 212 -16.81 -16.60 -34.86
N LEU A 213 -15.51 -16.25 -34.94
CA LEU A 213 -14.89 -15.36 -35.94
C LEU A 213 -15.58 -13.97 -36.02
N ARG A 214 -16.09 -13.49 -34.90
CA ARG A 214 -16.71 -12.16 -34.75
C ARG A 214 -16.71 -11.73 -33.30
N LYS A 215 -16.94 -10.45 -33.05
CA LYS A 215 -17.18 -9.95 -31.70
C LYS A 215 -18.41 -10.62 -31.08
N VAL A 216 -18.37 -10.81 -29.77
CA VAL A 216 -19.43 -11.47 -29.00
C VAL A 216 -20.20 -10.46 -28.16
N THR A 217 -21.45 -10.71 -27.95
CA THR A 217 -22.28 -9.88 -27.08
C THR A 217 -22.14 -10.32 -25.61
N PRO A 218 -22.37 -9.41 -24.62
CA PRO A 218 -22.39 -9.79 -23.22
C PRO A 218 -23.32 -10.96 -22.88
N ARG A 219 -24.45 -11.08 -23.59
CA ARG A 219 -25.43 -12.17 -23.39
C ARG A 219 -24.92 -13.51 -23.93
N GLU A 220 -24.24 -13.50 -25.07
CA GLU A 220 -23.61 -14.72 -25.62
C GLU A 220 -22.51 -15.21 -24.68
N LEU A 221 -21.65 -14.30 -24.19
CA LEU A 221 -20.59 -14.65 -23.25
C LEU A 221 -21.15 -15.21 -21.93
N ALA A 222 -22.24 -14.64 -21.41
CA ALA A 222 -22.92 -15.16 -20.22
C ALA A 222 -23.59 -16.54 -20.45
N ALA A 223 -23.99 -16.86 -21.68
CA ALA A 223 -24.58 -18.13 -22.01
C ALA A 223 -23.61 -19.32 -21.94
N GLU A 224 -22.26 -19.08 -22.03
CA GLU A 224 -21.24 -20.09 -21.80
C GLU A 224 -21.18 -20.56 -20.33
N GLY A 225 -21.80 -19.79 -19.41
CA GLY A 225 -22.02 -20.20 -18.02
C GLY A 225 -20.86 -20.05 -17.05
N GLU A 226 -19.71 -19.55 -17.50
CA GLU A 226 -18.54 -19.28 -16.64
C GLU A 226 -18.60 -17.91 -15.95
N LEU A 227 -19.31 -16.94 -16.54
CA LEU A 227 -19.47 -15.57 -16.05
C LEU A 227 -20.95 -15.19 -16.06
N THR A 228 -21.39 -14.48 -15.06
CA THR A 228 -22.75 -13.92 -15.05
C THR A 228 -22.84 -12.66 -15.93
N LEU A 229 -24.00 -12.36 -16.45
CA LEU A 229 -24.22 -11.14 -17.23
C LEU A 229 -23.89 -9.88 -16.41
N GLU A 230 -24.15 -9.90 -15.10
CA GLU A 230 -23.85 -8.79 -14.19
C GLU A 230 -22.34 -8.56 -14.08
N GLU A 231 -21.54 -9.60 -13.88
CA GLU A 231 -20.06 -9.51 -13.84
C GLU A 231 -19.49 -8.97 -15.16
N ILE A 232 -20.03 -9.41 -16.31
CA ILE A 232 -19.62 -8.94 -17.63
C ILE A 232 -19.94 -7.45 -17.80
N LEU A 233 -21.16 -7.02 -17.48
CA LEU A 233 -21.56 -5.62 -17.60
C LEU A 233 -20.79 -4.70 -16.64
N GLU A 234 -20.46 -5.16 -15.44
CA GLU A 234 -19.58 -4.44 -14.53
C GLU A 234 -18.18 -4.28 -15.11
N ALA A 235 -17.56 -5.33 -15.63
CA ALA A 235 -16.26 -5.28 -16.28
C ALA A 235 -16.24 -4.33 -17.49
N VAL A 236 -17.29 -4.35 -18.31
CA VAL A 236 -17.49 -3.42 -19.44
C VAL A 236 -17.51 -1.96 -18.94
N ARG A 237 -18.25 -1.69 -17.87
CA ARG A 237 -18.33 -0.35 -17.27
C ARG A 237 -16.98 0.11 -16.72
N PHE A 238 -16.27 -0.75 -15.98
CA PHE A 238 -14.96 -0.44 -15.40
C PHE A 238 -13.88 -0.24 -16.46
N SER A 239 -13.90 -1.01 -17.56
CA SER A 239 -12.98 -0.84 -18.68
C SER A 239 -13.29 0.38 -19.57
N GLY A 240 -14.39 1.10 -19.31
CA GLY A 240 -14.85 2.20 -20.14
C GLY A 240 -15.27 1.74 -21.56
N ASN A 241 -15.87 0.57 -21.68
CA ASN A 241 -16.26 -0.09 -22.94
C ASN A 241 -15.07 -0.43 -23.86
N LYS A 242 -13.89 -0.71 -23.29
CA LYS A 242 -12.65 -0.96 -24.05
C LYS A 242 -12.27 -2.44 -24.17
N ILE A 243 -13.19 -3.38 -23.93
CA ILE A 243 -12.95 -4.82 -24.18
C ILE A 243 -13.08 -5.08 -25.68
N GLU A 244 -11.97 -5.42 -26.36
CA GLU A 244 -11.81 -5.38 -27.81
C GLU A 244 -12.76 -6.35 -28.53
N ASP A 245 -12.95 -7.56 -28.00
CA ASP A 245 -13.72 -8.64 -28.61
C ASP A 245 -15.18 -8.67 -28.18
N LEU A 246 -15.60 -7.70 -27.36
CA LEU A 246 -16.97 -7.58 -26.88
C LEU A 246 -17.75 -6.50 -27.66
N ASP A 247 -18.93 -6.86 -28.20
CA ASP A 247 -19.86 -5.91 -28.82
C ASP A 247 -20.87 -5.41 -27.78
N THR A 248 -20.60 -4.19 -27.28
CA THR A 248 -21.45 -3.54 -26.27
C THR A 248 -22.56 -2.69 -26.87
N GLU A 249 -22.57 -2.45 -28.21
CA GLU A 249 -23.56 -1.60 -28.87
C GLU A 249 -24.92 -2.33 -29.08
N GLN A 250 -24.92 -3.65 -29.23
CA GLN A 250 -26.13 -4.44 -29.41
C GLN A 250 -26.88 -4.75 -28.09
N GLY A 251 -26.34 -4.40 -26.93
CA GLY A 251 -26.97 -4.61 -25.61
C GLY A 251 -27.90 -3.49 -25.15
N SER A 252 -27.92 -2.34 -25.81
CA SER A 252 -28.63 -1.12 -25.37
C SER A 252 -30.08 -1.00 -25.97
N GLY A 253 -30.50 -1.94 -26.78
CA GLY A 253 -31.68 -1.81 -27.64
C GLY A 253 -33.00 -2.39 -27.12
N GLU A 254 -33.06 -3.07 -25.98
CA GLU A 254 -34.29 -3.70 -25.47
C GLU A 254 -34.55 -3.44 -23.99
N MET A 255 -34.66 -2.18 -23.62
CA MET A 255 -35.39 -1.75 -22.42
C MET A 255 -36.32 -0.58 -22.81
N SER A 256 -37.39 -0.91 -23.48
CA SER A 256 -38.58 -0.05 -23.62
C SER A 256 -39.83 -0.88 -23.40
#